data_4ea082f57719aadb4264c065ef398883
#
_entry.id   4ea082f57719aadb4264c065ef398883
#
_cell.length_a   1.000
_cell.length_b   1.000
_cell.length_c   1.000
_cell.angle_alpha   90.00
_cell.angle_beta   90.00
_cell.angle_gamma   90.00
#
_symmetry.space_group_name_H-M   'P 1'
#
loop_
_entity.id
_entity.type
_entity.pdbx_description
1 polymer ?
#
loop_
_entity_poly.entity_id
_entity_poly.type
_entity_poly.pdbx_seq_one_letter_code
_entity_poly.pdbx_strand_id
1 'polypeptide(L)'
;MEDGEEIADITKCAVRALDNVIDLNFFPVPYAKINNEKYRPIGLGVSGYHHMLAKQGISWESEQHLQFVGDVFSKIHYAAIEASSEIAKEKGSYTYFEGSDWQTGKYFDKRHLKTEKWNQLRGKSETAGTPKCLPFSDSADEQYKHYRRNECRT
;
A
#
# COMPACT_ATOMS: atom_id res chain seq x y z
N MET A 1 -12.94 -2.04 -17.66
CA MET A 1 -13.34 -1.16 -16.53
C MET A 1 -13.69 -1.97 -15.29
N GLU A 2 -14.29 -3.15 -15.43
CA GLU A 2 -14.61 -4.08 -14.34
C GLU A 2 -13.37 -4.57 -13.56
N ASP A 3 -12.28 -4.87 -14.24
CA ASP A 3 -11.03 -5.40 -13.60
C ASP A 3 -10.42 -4.45 -12.54
N GLY A 4 -10.66 -3.15 -12.65
CA GLY A 4 -10.09 -2.16 -11.73
C GLY A 4 -10.83 -2.06 -10.40
N GLU A 5 -12.13 -2.27 -10.37
CA GLU A 5 -12.95 -2.30 -9.16
C GLU A 5 -12.71 -3.64 -8.43
N GLU A 6 -12.64 -4.74 -9.15
CA GLU A 6 -12.33 -6.05 -8.59
C GLU A 6 -10.97 -6.07 -7.86
N ILE A 7 -9.93 -5.49 -8.46
CA ILE A 7 -8.61 -5.36 -7.82
C ILE A 7 -8.70 -4.55 -6.52
N ALA A 8 -9.47 -3.47 -6.51
CA ALA A 8 -9.63 -2.65 -5.31
C ALA A 8 -10.34 -3.41 -4.18
N ASP A 9 -11.41 -4.13 -4.49
CA ASP A 9 -12.18 -4.90 -3.51
C ASP A 9 -11.38 -6.06 -2.93
N ILE A 10 -10.65 -6.80 -3.78
CA ILE A 10 -9.74 -7.86 -3.33
C ILE A 10 -8.64 -7.28 -2.43
N THR A 11 -8.09 -6.12 -2.80
CA THR A 11 -7.07 -5.44 -1.99
C THR A 11 -7.62 -5.04 -0.62
N LYS A 12 -8.81 -4.48 -0.55
CA LYS A 12 -9.47 -4.10 0.72
C LYS A 12 -9.73 -5.32 1.59
N CYS A 13 -10.20 -6.41 1.00
CA CYS A 13 -10.41 -7.67 1.71
C CYS A 13 -9.10 -8.23 2.26
N ALA A 14 -8.04 -8.24 1.46
CA ALA A 14 -6.71 -8.72 1.87
C ALA A 14 -6.11 -7.89 3.01
N VAL A 15 -6.21 -6.56 2.96
CA VAL A 15 -5.75 -5.67 4.03
C VAL A 15 -6.49 -5.96 5.33
N ARG A 16 -7.81 -6.14 5.28
CA ARG A 16 -8.61 -6.49 6.46
C ARG A 16 -8.25 -7.87 7.02
N ALA A 17 -8.03 -8.86 6.15
CA ALA A 17 -7.61 -10.20 6.57
C ALA A 17 -6.25 -10.16 7.26
N LEU A 18 -5.27 -9.47 6.68
CA LEU A 18 -3.94 -9.32 7.28
C LEU A 18 -3.98 -8.60 8.62
N ASP A 19 -4.87 -7.63 8.77
CA ASP A 19 -5.10 -6.95 10.04
C ASP A 19 -5.63 -7.88 11.11
N ASN A 20 -6.65 -8.65 10.77
CA ASN A 20 -7.23 -9.63 11.70
C ASN A 20 -6.21 -10.71 12.10
N VAL A 21 -5.30 -11.08 11.20
CA VAL A 21 -4.20 -12.01 11.53
C VAL A 21 -3.32 -11.48 12.66
N ILE A 22 -3.03 -10.17 12.71
CA ILE A 22 -2.25 -9.59 13.81
C ILE A 22 -2.98 -9.78 15.16
N ASP A 23 -4.31 -9.61 15.17
CA ASP A 23 -5.11 -9.74 16.39
C ASP A 23 -5.25 -11.21 16.85
N LEU A 24 -5.31 -12.16 15.90
CA LEU A 24 -5.53 -13.57 16.16
C LEU A 24 -4.25 -14.40 16.33
N ASN A 25 -3.10 -13.86 15.92
CA ASN A 25 -1.86 -14.62 15.88
C ASN A 25 -1.24 -14.79 17.26
N PHE A 26 -0.59 -15.93 17.45
CA PHE A 26 0.25 -16.20 18.62
C PHE A 26 1.68 -15.72 18.37
N PHE A 27 2.20 -14.93 19.28
CA PHE A 27 3.57 -14.43 19.23
C PHE A 27 4.44 -15.13 20.28
N PRO A 28 5.34 -16.06 19.88
CA PRO A 28 6.18 -16.80 20.84
C PRO A 28 7.24 -15.92 21.50
N VAL A 29 7.59 -14.78 20.90
CA VAL A 29 8.57 -13.83 21.41
C VAL A 29 7.88 -12.55 21.86
N PRO A 30 8.05 -12.11 23.14
CA PRO A 30 7.37 -10.91 23.66
C PRO A 30 7.64 -9.64 22.86
N TYR A 31 8.85 -9.44 22.36
CA TYR A 31 9.19 -8.26 21.54
C TYR A 31 8.45 -8.26 20.21
N ALA A 32 8.26 -9.42 19.59
CA ALA A 32 7.47 -9.54 18.37
C ALA A 32 6.01 -9.14 18.61
N LYS A 33 5.42 -9.58 19.73
CA LYS A 33 4.07 -9.20 20.15
C LYS A 33 3.97 -7.68 20.29
N ILE A 34 4.84 -7.07 21.08
CA ILE A 34 4.85 -5.63 21.34
C ILE A 34 4.95 -4.85 20.01
N ASN A 35 5.86 -5.24 19.11
CA ASN A 35 6.03 -4.58 17.83
C ASN A 35 4.78 -4.70 16.95
N ASN A 36 4.23 -5.91 16.81
CA ASN A 36 3.05 -6.13 15.99
C ASN A 36 1.81 -5.41 16.53
N GLU A 37 1.58 -5.41 17.84
CA GLU A 37 0.44 -4.73 18.44
C GLU A 37 0.55 -3.20 18.37
N LYS A 38 1.76 -2.65 18.52
CA LYS A 38 1.97 -1.20 18.57
C LYS A 38 2.07 -0.53 17.21
N TYR A 39 2.70 -1.18 16.23
CA TYR A 39 2.88 -0.64 14.88
C TYR A 39 1.93 -1.24 13.85
N ARG A 40 1.45 -2.45 14.11
CA ARG A 40 0.57 -3.23 13.21
C ARG A 40 1.07 -3.28 11.76
N PRO A 41 2.33 -3.66 11.51
CA PRO A 41 2.88 -3.69 10.16
C PRO A 41 2.24 -4.83 9.37
N ILE A 42 1.74 -4.53 8.19
CA ILE A 42 1.24 -5.53 7.23
C ILE A 42 1.95 -5.34 5.90
N GLY A 43 2.22 -6.44 5.21
CA GLY A 43 2.79 -6.45 3.86
C GLY A 43 1.83 -7.11 2.88
N LEU A 44 1.55 -6.46 1.77
CA LEU A 44 0.73 -6.98 0.69
C LEU A 44 1.59 -7.17 -0.55
N GLY A 45 1.72 -8.39 -1.05
CA GLY A 45 2.43 -8.74 -2.26
C GLY A 45 1.50 -9.15 -3.39
N VAL A 46 1.97 -9.04 -4.63
CA VAL A 46 1.23 -9.45 -5.83
C VAL A 46 1.93 -10.63 -6.47
N SER A 47 1.17 -11.69 -6.77
CA SER A 47 1.62 -12.86 -7.52
C SER A 47 0.94 -12.90 -8.89
N GLY A 48 1.58 -13.54 -9.87
CA GLY A 48 1.01 -13.70 -11.22
C GLY A 48 1.11 -12.47 -12.12
N TYR A 49 1.82 -11.43 -11.72
CA TYR A 49 1.98 -10.20 -12.50
C TYR A 49 2.52 -10.43 -13.92
N HIS A 50 3.58 -11.26 -14.05
CA HIS A 50 4.13 -11.61 -15.36
C HIS A 50 3.12 -12.33 -16.26
N HIS A 51 2.29 -13.20 -15.69
CA HIS A 51 1.21 -13.87 -16.43
C HIS A 51 0.16 -12.88 -16.94
N MET A 52 -0.16 -11.87 -16.14
CA MET A 52 -1.06 -10.79 -16.52
C MET A 52 -0.51 -9.98 -17.70
N LEU A 53 0.78 -9.62 -17.70
CA LEU A 53 1.44 -8.97 -18.82
C LEU A 53 1.38 -9.82 -20.10
N ALA A 54 1.66 -11.11 -19.99
CA ALA A 54 1.60 -12.03 -21.12
C ALA A 54 0.19 -12.13 -21.72
N LYS A 55 -0.84 -12.14 -20.90
CA LYS A 55 -2.24 -12.10 -21.34
C LYS A 55 -2.60 -10.82 -22.08
N GLN A 56 -2.02 -9.70 -21.67
CA GLN A 56 -2.24 -8.39 -22.31
C GLN A 56 -1.32 -8.17 -23.53
N GLY A 57 -0.43 -9.11 -23.84
CA GLY A 57 0.55 -8.96 -24.92
C GLY A 57 1.57 -7.87 -24.68
N ILE A 58 1.82 -7.50 -23.42
CA ILE A 58 2.76 -6.45 -23.02
C ILE A 58 4.13 -7.07 -22.78
N SER A 59 5.14 -6.60 -23.55
CA SER A 59 6.52 -7.01 -23.34
C SER A 59 7.10 -6.41 -22.05
N TRP A 60 7.90 -7.19 -21.32
CA TRP A 60 8.54 -6.77 -20.08
C TRP A 60 9.43 -5.52 -20.26
N GLU A 61 10.11 -5.38 -21.38
CA GLU A 61 11.04 -4.28 -21.65
C GLU A 61 10.39 -3.07 -22.35
N SER A 62 9.05 -3.04 -22.47
CA SER A 62 8.33 -1.99 -23.17
C SER A 62 7.98 -0.80 -22.26
N GLU A 63 7.88 0.40 -22.85
CA GLU A 63 7.31 1.58 -22.16
C GLU A 63 5.86 1.34 -21.73
N GLN A 64 5.10 0.57 -22.51
CA GLN A 64 3.74 0.19 -22.18
C GLN A 64 3.68 -0.59 -20.85
N HIS A 65 4.68 -1.41 -20.56
CA HIS A 65 4.81 -2.09 -19.27
C HIS A 65 4.94 -1.09 -18.12
N LEU A 66 5.74 -0.03 -18.27
CA LEU A 66 5.93 0.98 -17.22
C LEU A 66 4.63 1.72 -16.89
N GLN A 67 3.84 2.06 -17.90
CA GLN A 67 2.53 2.68 -17.72
C GLN A 67 1.58 1.70 -17.02
N PHE A 68 1.52 0.47 -17.49
CA PHE A 68 0.65 -0.57 -16.96
C PHE A 68 0.97 -0.89 -15.50
N VAL A 69 2.25 -1.02 -15.12
CA VAL A 69 2.65 -1.24 -13.73
C VAL A 69 2.26 -0.07 -12.85
N GLY A 70 2.48 1.16 -13.31
CA GLY A 70 2.09 2.36 -12.60
C GLY A 70 0.59 2.39 -12.29
N ASP A 71 -0.24 2.08 -13.29
CA ASP A 71 -1.69 2.08 -13.15
C ASP A 71 -2.19 1.00 -12.18
N VAL A 72 -1.71 -0.24 -12.32
CA VAL A 72 -2.13 -1.36 -11.48
C VAL A 72 -1.72 -1.13 -10.03
N PHE A 73 -0.44 -0.83 -9.78
CA PHE A 73 0.07 -0.66 -8.41
C PHE A 73 -0.44 0.62 -7.75
N SER A 74 -0.73 1.68 -8.51
CA SER A 74 -1.38 2.88 -7.98
C SER A 74 -2.80 2.57 -7.46
N LYS A 75 -3.56 1.72 -8.16
CA LYS A 75 -4.89 1.29 -7.72
C LYS A 75 -4.81 0.45 -6.45
N ILE A 76 -3.91 -0.54 -6.42
CA ILE A 76 -3.69 -1.39 -5.24
C ILE A 76 -3.26 -0.52 -4.04
N HIS A 77 -2.32 0.39 -4.24
CA HIS A 77 -1.82 1.28 -3.21
C HIS A 77 -2.93 2.19 -2.65
N TYR A 78 -3.73 2.79 -3.51
CA TYR A 78 -4.86 3.62 -3.09
C TYR A 78 -5.87 2.82 -2.28
N ALA A 79 -6.31 1.66 -2.80
CA ALA A 79 -7.28 0.80 -2.14
C ALA A 79 -6.78 0.28 -0.78
N ALA A 80 -5.48 -0.02 -0.68
CA ALA A 80 -4.88 -0.48 0.56
C ALA A 80 -4.89 0.61 1.65
N ILE A 81 -4.54 1.87 1.31
CA ILE A 81 -4.58 2.98 2.26
C ILE A 81 -6.02 3.34 2.62
N GLU A 82 -6.94 3.30 1.65
CA GLU A 82 -8.36 3.54 1.92
C GLU A 82 -8.92 2.51 2.89
N ALA A 83 -8.70 1.21 2.65
CA ALA A 83 -9.11 0.15 3.57
C ALA A 83 -8.48 0.30 4.96
N SER A 84 -7.21 0.67 5.01
CA SER A 84 -6.53 0.96 6.26
C SER A 84 -7.21 2.09 7.03
N SER A 85 -7.57 3.19 6.36
CA SER A 85 -8.29 4.30 6.98
C SER A 85 -9.69 3.92 7.47
N GLU A 86 -10.39 3.04 6.74
CA GLU A 86 -11.70 2.52 7.13
C GLU A 86 -11.58 1.65 8.40
N ILE A 87 -10.60 0.75 8.46
CA ILE A 87 -10.35 -0.07 9.64
C ILE A 87 -9.96 0.80 10.85
N ALA A 88 -9.24 1.93 10.63
CA ALA A 88 -8.94 2.87 11.70
C ALA A 88 -10.19 3.49 12.32
N LYS A 89 -11.17 3.79 11.52
CA LYS A 89 -12.46 4.32 12.03
C LYS A 89 -13.19 3.28 12.86
N GLU A 90 -13.07 2.00 12.51
CA GLU A 90 -13.73 0.90 13.21
C GLU A 90 -13.02 0.51 14.51
N LYS A 91 -11.68 0.35 14.45
CA LYS A 91 -10.87 -0.23 15.53
C LYS A 91 -9.98 0.76 16.28
N GLY A 92 -9.97 2.02 15.84
CA GLY A 92 -9.02 3.03 16.31
C GLY A 92 -7.67 2.97 15.58
N SER A 93 -6.86 4.02 15.75
CA SER A 93 -5.51 4.09 15.20
C SER A 93 -4.52 3.24 16.01
N TYR A 94 -3.40 2.86 15.39
CA TYR A 94 -2.35 2.14 16.09
C TYR A 94 -1.64 3.03 17.13
N THR A 95 -1.01 2.41 18.14
CA THR A 95 -0.49 3.11 19.32
C THR A 95 0.52 4.23 19.00
N TYR A 96 1.38 4.02 17.99
CA TYR A 96 2.41 5.00 17.58
C TYR A 96 1.99 5.83 16.36
N PHE A 97 0.69 6.09 16.21
CA PHE A 97 0.19 6.95 15.13
C PHE A 97 0.59 8.40 15.32
N GLU A 98 0.58 8.88 16.57
CA GLU A 98 0.92 10.26 16.89
C GLU A 98 2.38 10.57 16.55
N GLY A 99 2.62 11.65 15.81
CA GLY A 99 3.92 12.05 15.29
C GLY A 99 4.42 11.25 14.08
N SER A 100 3.66 10.28 13.60
CA SER A 100 4.03 9.47 12.43
C SER A 100 3.99 10.27 11.12
N ASP A 101 4.64 9.73 10.09
CA ASP A 101 4.58 10.30 8.73
C ASP A 101 3.14 10.27 8.15
N TRP A 102 2.27 9.43 8.68
CA TRP A 102 0.85 9.38 8.31
C TRP A 102 0.08 10.56 8.87
N GLN A 103 0.21 10.83 10.17
CA GLN A 103 -0.44 11.95 10.83
C GLN A 103 0.05 13.29 10.27
N THR A 104 1.35 13.41 10.03
CA THR A 104 1.97 14.65 9.52
C THR A 104 1.79 14.85 8.01
N GLY A 105 1.22 13.87 7.30
CA GLY A 105 1.09 13.88 5.83
C GLY A 105 2.41 13.71 5.07
N LYS A 106 3.54 13.60 5.74
CA LYS A 106 4.87 13.41 5.13
C LYS A 106 4.95 12.17 4.24
N TYR A 107 4.17 11.14 4.54
CA TYR A 107 4.08 9.95 3.71
C TYR A 107 3.68 10.28 2.27
N PHE A 108 2.64 11.09 2.09
CA PHE A 108 2.14 11.50 0.77
C PHE A 108 3.12 12.45 0.06
N ASP A 109 3.76 13.34 0.80
CA ASP A 109 4.74 14.27 0.26
C ASP A 109 5.99 13.56 -0.25
N LYS A 110 6.52 12.60 0.52
CA LYS A 110 7.69 11.78 0.13
C LYS A 110 7.45 10.95 -1.14
N ARG A 111 6.22 10.54 -1.39
CA ARG A 111 5.82 9.73 -2.55
C ARG A 111 5.22 10.55 -3.70
N HIS A 112 5.18 11.88 -3.56
CA HIS A 112 4.64 12.81 -4.56
C HIS A 112 3.17 12.52 -4.94
N LEU A 113 2.36 12.04 -4.01
CA LEU A 113 0.95 11.71 -4.18
C LEU A 113 0.10 12.99 -4.05
N LYS A 114 -0.04 13.77 -5.14
CA LYS A 114 -0.64 15.11 -5.13
C LYS A 114 -1.94 15.25 -5.92
N THR A 115 -2.51 14.14 -6.43
CA THR A 115 -3.78 14.23 -7.16
C THR A 115 -4.95 14.45 -6.20
N GLU A 116 -6.07 14.97 -6.72
CA GLU A 116 -7.29 15.24 -5.94
C GLU A 116 -7.73 14.05 -5.09
N LYS A 117 -7.73 12.84 -5.67
CA LYS A 117 -8.04 11.60 -4.95
C LYS A 117 -7.10 11.35 -3.77
N TRP A 118 -5.81 11.56 -3.95
CA TRP A 118 -4.82 11.39 -2.88
C TRP A 118 -4.96 12.46 -1.79
N ASN A 119 -5.30 13.69 -2.14
CA ASN A 119 -5.54 14.76 -1.17
C ASN A 119 -6.78 14.47 -0.31
N GLN A 120 -7.85 13.94 -0.89
CA GLN A 120 -9.03 13.50 -0.13
C GLN A 120 -8.70 12.34 0.83
N LEU A 121 -7.89 11.38 0.38
CA LEU A 121 -7.47 10.26 1.21
C LEU A 121 -6.51 10.71 2.32
N ARG A 122 -5.61 11.66 2.03
CA ARG A 122 -4.77 12.32 3.03
C ARG A 122 -5.59 12.92 4.16
N GLY A 123 -6.59 13.72 3.84
CA GLY A 123 -7.48 14.31 4.85
C GLY A 123 -8.19 13.26 5.71
N LYS A 124 -8.63 12.14 5.12
CA LYS A 124 -9.21 11.02 5.86
C LYS A 124 -8.18 10.35 6.80
N SER A 125 -6.94 10.20 6.33
CA SER A 125 -5.86 9.56 7.10
C SER A 125 -5.40 10.43 8.28
N GLU A 126 -5.29 11.74 8.08
CA GLU A 126 -4.86 12.69 9.11
C GLU A 126 -5.91 12.82 10.24
N THR A 127 -7.20 12.73 9.91
CA THR A 127 -8.30 12.93 10.89
C THR A 127 -8.74 11.65 11.58
N ALA A 128 -8.83 10.54 10.85
CA ALA A 128 -9.33 9.26 11.38
C ALA A 128 -8.23 8.38 11.98
N GLY A 129 -6.97 8.76 11.77
CA GLY A 129 -5.86 7.86 11.95
C GLY A 129 -5.79 6.84 10.80
N THR A 130 -4.58 6.42 10.46
CA THR A 130 -4.40 5.15 9.76
C THR A 130 -4.08 4.11 10.83
N PRO A 131 -4.79 2.99 10.88
CA PRO A 131 -4.56 2.00 11.93
C PRO A 131 -3.20 1.35 11.80
N LYS A 132 -2.50 1.54 10.69
CA LYS A 132 -1.45 0.60 10.31
C LYS A 132 -0.39 1.24 9.45
N CYS A 133 0.84 1.01 9.86
CA CYS A 133 1.97 1.12 8.98
C CYS A 133 1.80 0.07 7.87
N LEU A 134 1.36 0.50 6.69
CA LEU A 134 1.52 -0.29 5.49
C LEU A 134 2.95 -0.04 4.97
N PRO A 135 3.94 -0.88 5.30
CA PRO A 135 5.06 -0.96 4.42
C PRO A 135 4.51 -1.72 3.19
N PHE A 136 4.08 -1.01 2.19
CA PHE A 136 4.15 -1.55 0.86
C PHE A 136 5.61 -1.99 0.72
N SER A 137 5.84 -3.28 0.57
CA SER A 137 7.21 -3.76 0.38
C SER A 137 7.79 -2.94 -0.76
N ASP A 138 8.82 -2.17 -0.46
CA ASP A 138 9.48 -1.25 -1.40
C ASP A 138 10.00 -1.93 -2.67
N SER A 139 9.86 -3.26 -2.76
CA SER A 139 10.36 -4.05 -3.89
C SER A 139 9.80 -3.63 -5.25
N ALA A 140 8.53 -3.31 -5.36
CA ALA A 140 7.99 -2.82 -6.63
C ALA A 140 8.32 -1.34 -6.87
N ASP A 141 8.31 -0.53 -5.81
CA ASP A 141 8.60 0.91 -5.87
C ASP A 141 10.11 1.17 -6.00
N GLU A 142 10.98 0.34 -5.39
CA GLU A 142 12.43 0.39 -5.59
C GLU A 142 12.84 -0.12 -6.97
N GLN A 143 12.21 -1.17 -7.50
CA GLN A 143 12.45 -1.60 -8.87
C GLN A 143 12.06 -0.51 -9.87
N TYR A 144 10.93 0.17 -9.67
CA TYR A 144 10.51 1.29 -10.49
C TYR A 144 11.47 2.49 -10.37
N LYS A 145 11.93 2.84 -9.17
CA LYS A 145 12.92 3.91 -8.93
C LYS A 145 14.29 3.55 -9.51
N HIS A 146 14.68 2.29 -9.43
CA HIS A 146 15.97 1.83 -9.98
C HIS A 146 15.96 1.87 -11.50
N TYR A 147 14.83 1.53 -12.13
CA TYR A 147 14.65 1.62 -13.58
C TYR A 147 14.71 3.07 -14.06
N ARG A 148 13.99 4.00 -13.41
CA ARG A 148 14.03 5.43 -13.73
C ARG A 148 15.41 6.07 -13.55
N ARG A 149 16.21 5.64 -12.57
CA ARG A 149 17.57 6.18 -12.38
C ARG A 149 18.53 5.76 -13.50
N ASN A 150 18.29 4.65 -14.14
CA ASN A 150 19.13 4.17 -15.23
C ASN A 150 18.80 4.87 -16.55
N GLU A 151 17.56 5.29 -16.79
CA GLU A 151 17.17 6.06 -17.97
C GLU A 151 17.68 7.52 -17.95
N CYS A 152 17.91 8.10 -16.77
CA CYS A 152 18.46 9.46 -16.65
C CYS A 152 20.00 9.52 -16.81
N ARG A 153 20.69 8.42 -17.16
CA ARG A 153 22.14 8.34 -17.31
C ARG A 153 22.60 8.03 -18.75
N THR A 154 21.70 8.00 -19.70
CA THR A 154 21.99 7.99 -21.14
C THR A 154 21.58 9.32 -21.75
#